data_aa4790b7ebd41fe3a0014b262b6d4ee8
#
_entry.id   aa4790b7ebd41fe3a0014b262b6d4ee8
#
_cell.length_a   1.000
_cell.length_b   1.000
_cell.length_c   1.000
_cell.angle_alpha   90.00
_cell.angle_beta   90.00
_cell.angle_gamma   90.00
#
_symmetry.space_group_name_H-M   'P 1'
#
loop_
_entity.id
_entity.type
_entity.pdbx_description
1 polymer ?
#
loop_
_entity_poly.entity_id
_entity_poly.type
_entity_poly.pdbx_seq_one_letter_code
_entity_poly.pdbx_strand_id
1 'polypeptide(L)'
;MKKYTTVIGLEVHAELKTNSKAFCSCSTEFGGEPNTHVCPVCLGMPGALPVLNKQVVEFAIRAGLALNCDIQKFNKFDRKNYFYPDLSKNYQISQFDQPICLGGHIDIEVEGEKKRIGVTRIHMEEDAGKLNHSGATISTSDSSAVD
;
A
#
# COMPACT_ATOMS: atom_id res chain seq x y z
N MET A 1 38.51 11.49 12.96
CA MET A 1 37.48 11.47 11.89
C MET A 1 36.25 10.70 12.41
N LYS A 2 35.04 11.27 12.29
CA LYS A 2 33.82 10.52 12.61
C LYS A 2 33.66 9.41 11.58
N LYS A 3 33.55 8.17 12.02
CA LYS A 3 33.31 7.02 11.15
C LYS A 3 31.80 6.91 10.92
N TYR A 4 31.35 7.06 9.68
CA TYR A 4 29.95 6.89 9.30
C TYR A 4 29.71 5.45 8.86
N THR A 5 28.56 4.90 9.23
CA THR A 5 28.09 3.59 8.77
C THR A 5 26.89 3.83 7.84
N THR A 6 26.96 3.27 6.65
CA THR A 6 25.84 3.32 5.70
C THR A 6 24.73 2.36 6.15
N VAL A 7 23.50 2.85 6.25
CA VAL A 7 22.30 2.07 6.52
C VAL A 7 21.35 2.26 5.34
N ILE A 8 20.93 1.15 4.74
CA ILE A 8 20.02 1.16 3.58
C ILE A 8 18.75 0.42 3.97
N GLY A 9 17.60 1.08 3.81
CA GLY A 9 16.27 0.49 3.90
C GLY A 9 15.60 0.51 2.53
N LEU A 10 14.81 -0.53 2.25
CA LEU A 10 13.99 -0.62 1.06
C LEU A 10 12.52 -0.67 1.47
N GLU A 11 11.67 0.01 0.71
CA GLU A 11 10.23 -0.09 0.77
C GLU A 11 9.73 -0.53 -0.60
N VAL A 12 8.92 -1.60 -0.62
CA VAL A 12 8.41 -2.21 -1.85
C VAL A 12 6.89 -2.22 -1.78
N HIS A 13 6.24 -1.66 -2.78
CA HIS A 13 4.80 -1.70 -2.96
C HIS A 13 4.42 -2.79 -3.95
N ALA A 14 3.35 -3.53 -3.64
CA ALA A 14 2.78 -4.55 -4.50
C ALA A 14 1.27 -4.33 -4.63
N GLU A 15 0.81 -4.06 -5.84
CA GLU A 15 -0.62 -4.00 -6.14
C GLU A 15 -1.19 -5.41 -6.23
N LEU A 16 -2.26 -5.67 -5.46
CA LEU A 16 -2.88 -6.99 -5.39
C LEU A 16 -3.92 -7.16 -6.50
N LYS A 17 -3.86 -8.29 -7.20
CA LYS A 17 -4.82 -8.64 -8.27
C LYS A 17 -6.14 -9.14 -7.67
N THR A 18 -6.94 -8.24 -7.14
CA THR A 18 -8.31 -8.49 -6.68
C THR A 18 -9.31 -7.90 -7.66
N ASN A 19 -10.55 -8.40 -7.70
CA ASN A 19 -11.59 -7.89 -8.58
C ASN A 19 -12.24 -6.60 -8.05
N SER A 20 -12.01 -6.28 -6.79
CA SER A 20 -12.48 -5.05 -6.16
C SER A 20 -11.40 -4.43 -5.30
N LYS A 21 -11.51 -3.13 -5.05
CA LYS A 21 -10.60 -2.36 -4.19
C LYS A 21 -10.51 -2.95 -2.78
N ALA A 22 -9.47 -2.57 -2.04
CA ALA A 22 -9.20 -3.12 -0.72
C ALA A 22 -10.29 -2.82 0.33
N PHE A 23 -11.00 -1.69 0.20
CA PHE A 23 -11.93 -1.22 1.23
C PHE A 23 -13.32 -0.87 0.71
N CYS A 24 -13.63 -1.20 -0.55
CA CYS A 24 -14.96 -1.04 -1.15
C CYS A 24 -15.18 -2.04 -2.30
N SER A 25 -16.37 -2.02 -2.89
CA SER A 25 -16.75 -2.93 -3.98
C SER A 25 -16.44 -2.40 -5.38
N CYS A 26 -15.81 -1.23 -5.51
CA CYS A 26 -15.44 -0.69 -6.82
C CYS A 26 -14.48 -1.62 -7.55
N SER A 27 -14.64 -1.68 -8.89
CA SER A 27 -13.77 -2.48 -9.75
C SER A 27 -12.31 -2.01 -9.69
N THR A 28 -11.39 -2.94 -9.87
CA THR A 28 -9.96 -2.71 -10.07
C THR A 28 -9.53 -2.96 -11.52
N GLU A 29 -10.49 -3.01 -12.44
CA GLU A 29 -10.22 -3.20 -13.86
C GLU A 29 -9.41 -2.01 -14.41
N PHE A 30 -8.29 -2.33 -15.04
CA PHE A 30 -7.40 -1.33 -15.62
C PHE A 30 -7.93 -0.79 -16.95
N GLY A 31 -7.75 0.52 -17.20
CA GLY A 31 -8.07 1.15 -18.48
C GLY A 31 -9.50 1.70 -18.57
N GLY A 32 -10.22 1.80 -17.46
CA GLY A 32 -11.49 2.56 -17.39
C GLY A 32 -11.26 4.06 -17.56
N GLU A 33 -12.37 4.78 -17.85
CA GLU A 33 -12.33 6.25 -17.87
C GLU A 33 -12.02 6.78 -16.46
N PRO A 34 -11.19 7.83 -16.31
CA PRO A 34 -10.81 8.36 -15.02
C PRO A 34 -12.00 8.71 -14.12
N ASN A 35 -11.91 8.34 -12.84
CA ASN A 35 -12.94 8.59 -11.82
C ASN A 35 -14.31 7.95 -12.09
N THR A 36 -14.35 6.82 -12.79
CA THR A 36 -15.58 6.03 -13.02
C THR A 36 -15.76 4.88 -12.04
N HIS A 37 -14.66 4.31 -11.54
CA HIS A 37 -14.67 3.25 -10.53
C HIS A 37 -14.64 3.83 -9.12
N VAL A 38 -15.62 4.70 -8.80
CA VAL A 38 -15.69 5.41 -7.52
C VAL A 38 -17.02 5.19 -6.80
N CYS A 39 -17.00 5.26 -5.47
CA CYS A 39 -18.16 5.18 -4.62
C CYS A 39 -18.01 6.11 -3.40
N PRO A 40 -19.05 6.31 -2.58
CA PRO A 40 -18.96 7.14 -1.38
C PRO A 40 -17.83 6.74 -0.41
N VAL A 41 -17.45 5.47 -0.37
CA VAL A 41 -16.35 4.99 0.51
C VAL A 41 -15.00 5.49 0.02
N CYS A 42 -14.63 5.22 -1.23
CA CYS A 42 -13.32 5.64 -1.74
C CYS A 42 -13.21 7.16 -1.95
N LEU A 43 -14.34 7.86 -2.09
CA LEU A 43 -14.40 9.32 -2.10
C LEU A 43 -14.40 9.93 -0.67
N GLY A 44 -14.54 9.11 0.38
CA GLY A 44 -14.53 9.58 1.75
C GLY A 44 -15.72 10.44 2.15
N MET A 45 -16.89 10.17 1.57
CA MET A 45 -18.10 10.92 1.88
C MET A 45 -18.56 10.72 3.33
N PRO A 46 -19.17 11.74 3.97
CA PRO A 46 -19.66 11.64 5.35
C PRO A 46 -20.61 10.45 5.54
N GLY A 47 -20.38 9.67 6.59
CA GLY A 47 -21.19 8.50 6.94
C GLY A 47 -20.82 7.21 6.19
N ALA A 48 -19.96 7.26 5.19
CA ALA A 48 -19.46 6.06 4.51
C ALA A 48 -18.34 5.40 5.32
N LEU A 49 -18.43 4.08 5.48
CA LEU A 49 -17.43 3.28 6.20
C LEU A 49 -16.79 2.24 5.27
N PRO A 50 -15.46 2.03 5.38
CA PRO A 50 -14.78 1.03 4.59
C PRO A 50 -15.21 -0.39 4.96
N VAL A 51 -15.19 -1.30 3.98
CA VAL A 51 -15.40 -2.74 4.15
C VAL A 51 -14.20 -3.48 3.58
N LEU A 52 -13.47 -4.16 4.43
CA LEU A 52 -12.25 -4.87 4.06
C LEU A 52 -12.53 -6.03 3.09
N ASN A 53 -11.80 -6.04 1.99
CA ASN A 53 -11.84 -7.14 1.03
C ASN A 53 -11.07 -8.36 1.59
N LYS A 54 -11.78 -9.46 1.78
CA LYS A 54 -11.21 -10.70 2.31
C LYS A 54 -10.03 -11.21 1.46
N GLN A 55 -10.10 -11.09 0.15
CA GLN A 55 -9.04 -11.56 -0.76
C GLN A 55 -7.72 -10.78 -0.58
N VAL A 56 -7.80 -9.49 -0.23
CA VAL A 56 -6.61 -8.69 0.12
C VAL A 56 -5.90 -9.28 1.33
N VAL A 57 -6.66 -9.66 2.37
CA VAL A 57 -6.10 -10.30 3.57
C VAL A 57 -5.45 -11.64 3.24
N GLU A 58 -6.11 -12.46 2.42
CA GLU A 58 -5.57 -13.76 2.00
C GLU A 58 -4.27 -13.61 1.21
N PHE A 59 -4.19 -12.62 0.33
CA PHE A 59 -2.98 -12.35 -0.45
C PHE A 59 -1.85 -11.81 0.43
N ALA A 60 -2.15 -10.93 1.39
CA ALA A 60 -1.17 -10.43 2.36
C ALA A 60 -0.60 -11.56 3.22
N ILE A 61 -1.45 -12.49 3.68
CA ILE A 61 -1.00 -13.66 4.42
C ILE A 61 -0.10 -14.56 3.55
N ARG A 62 -0.48 -14.82 2.30
CA ARG A 62 0.34 -15.62 1.37
C ARG A 62 1.71 -14.98 1.13
N ALA A 63 1.75 -13.66 0.93
CA ALA A 63 3.01 -12.92 0.79
C ALA A 63 3.87 -13.03 2.06
N GLY A 64 3.25 -12.87 3.24
CA GLY A 64 3.93 -13.02 4.52
C GLY A 64 4.54 -14.40 4.70
N LEU A 65 3.80 -15.46 4.41
CA LEU A 65 4.30 -16.85 4.47
C LEU A 65 5.44 -17.09 3.48
N ALA A 66 5.33 -16.56 2.25
CA ALA A 66 6.37 -16.69 1.24
C ALA A 66 7.69 -15.98 1.63
N LEU A 67 7.58 -14.93 2.43
CA LEU A 67 8.74 -14.16 2.95
C LEU A 67 9.15 -14.57 4.37
N ASN A 68 8.67 -15.72 4.84
CA ASN A 68 8.99 -16.26 6.18
C ASN A 68 8.66 -15.31 7.34
N CYS A 69 7.59 -14.52 7.19
CA CYS A 69 7.11 -13.60 8.22
C CYS A 69 6.21 -14.29 9.24
N ASP A 70 6.16 -13.74 10.44
CA ASP A 70 5.17 -14.09 11.46
C ASP A 70 3.84 -13.39 11.16
N ILE A 71 2.79 -14.16 10.91
CA ILE A 71 1.44 -13.65 10.67
C ILE A 71 0.81 -13.24 12.00
N GLN A 72 0.44 -11.96 12.09
CA GLN A 72 -0.15 -11.40 13.29
C GLN A 72 -1.65 -11.65 13.32
N LYS A 73 -2.11 -12.49 14.27
CA LYS A 73 -3.53 -12.76 14.48
C LYS A 73 -4.32 -11.55 14.95
N PHE A 74 -3.64 -10.62 15.61
CA PHE A 74 -4.17 -9.34 16.04
C PHE A 74 -3.45 -8.24 15.28
N ASN A 75 -4.17 -7.58 14.38
CA ASN A 75 -3.68 -6.45 13.60
C ASN A 75 -4.82 -5.46 13.38
N LYS A 76 -4.49 -4.21 13.08
CA LYS A 76 -5.48 -3.15 12.89
C LYS A 76 -5.12 -2.20 11.78
N PHE A 77 -6.14 -1.51 11.28
CA PHE A 77 -5.97 -0.39 10.38
C PHE A 77 -5.98 0.94 11.13
N ASP A 78 -5.19 1.86 10.64
CA ASP A 78 -5.06 3.23 11.10
C ASP A 78 -5.33 4.19 9.94
N ARG A 79 -5.56 5.47 10.25
CA ARG A 79 -5.62 6.53 9.25
C ARG A 79 -4.29 7.25 9.21
N LYS A 80 -3.59 7.15 8.07
CA LYS A 80 -2.40 7.94 7.76
C LYS A 80 -2.86 9.27 7.19
N ASN A 81 -2.94 10.30 8.04
CA ASN A 81 -3.47 11.60 7.67
C ASN A 81 -2.39 12.43 6.97
N TYR A 82 -2.64 12.84 5.74
CA TYR A 82 -1.83 13.82 5.01
C TYR A 82 -2.64 14.48 3.91
N PHE A 83 -2.21 15.68 3.49
CA PHE A 83 -2.89 16.45 2.45
C PHE A 83 -2.05 16.39 1.18
N TYR A 84 -2.57 15.72 0.17
CA TYR A 84 -1.93 15.63 -1.15
C TYR A 84 -2.98 15.43 -2.24
N PRO A 85 -2.74 15.91 -3.48
CA PRO A 85 -3.75 15.84 -4.55
C PRO A 85 -4.19 14.43 -4.94
N ASP A 86 -3.41 13.39 -4.65
CA ASP A 86 -3.71 11.99 -4.88
C ASP A 86 -4.63 11.35 -3.82
N LEU A 87 -5.03 12.11 -2.79
CA LEU A 87 -5.91 11.65 -1.72
C LEU A 87 -7.22 12.43 -1.68
N SER A 88 -8.30 11.83 -2.14
CA SER A 88 -9.64 12.41 -2.11
C SER A 88 -10.17 12.64 -0.68
N LYS A 89 -9.72 11.83 0.28
CA LYS A 89 -10.17 11.82 1.68
C LYS A 89 -9.25 12.60 2.63
N ASN A 90 -8.08 13.06 2.17
CA ASN A 90 -7.01 13.60 3.00
C ASN A 90 -6.45 12.61 4.05
N TYR A 91 -6.68 11.34 3.88
CA TYR A 91 -6.05 10.25 4.61
C TYR A 91 -6.02 8.97 3.77
N GLN A 92 -5.10 8.10 4.11
CA GLN A 92 -4.95 6.76 3.54
C GLN A 92 -5.21 5.73 4.65
N ILE A 93 -6.01 4.72 4.38
CA ILE A 93 -6.18 3.59 5.28
C ILE A 93 -4.91 2.74 5.17
N SER A 94 -4.24 2.51 6.29
CA SER A 94 -2.97 1.80 6.34
C SER A 94 -2.85 1.03 7.66
N GLN A 95 -1.72 0.38 7.90
CA GLN A 95 -1.38 -0.23 9.19
C GLN A 95 -0.06 0.36 9.68
N PHE A 96 0.06 0.66 10.97
CA PHE A 96 1.26 1.25 11.54
C PHE A 96 1.92 0.38 12.62
N ASP A 97 1.41 0.42 13.86
CA ASP A 97 1.99 -0.27 15.00
C ASP A 97 1.60 -1.75 15.09
N GLN A 98 0.51 -2.15 14.45
CA GLN A 98 0.00 -3.53 14.45
C GLN A 98 -0.26 -4.00 13.01
N PRO A 99 0.81 -4.23 12.22
CA PRO A 99 0.70 -4.71 10.85
C PRO A 99 0.31 -6.18 10.79
N ILE A 100 -0.11 -6.66 9.62
CA ILE A 100 -0.49 -8.07 9.42
C ILE A 100 0.69 -9.04 9.52
N CYS A 101 1.91 -8.62 9.18
CA CYS A 101 3.09 -9.47 9.29
C CYS A 101 4.26 -8.71 9.90
N LEU A 102 5.03 -9.41 10.73
CA LEU A 102 6.25 -8.92 11.34
C LEU A 102 7.40 -9.86 11.06
N GLY A 103 8.59 -9.29 10.98
CA GLY A 103 9.81 -10.05 10.72
C GLY A 103 9.80 -10.72 9.35
N GLY A 104 10.68 -11.69 9.18
CA GLY A 104 10.81 -12.46 7.95
C GLY A 104 12.15 -12.22 7.24
N HIS A 105 12.31 -12.86 6.10
CA HIS A 105 13.51 -12.74 5.29
C HIS A 105 13.30 -13.29 3.88
N ILE A 106 14.18 -12.86 2.99
CA ILE A 106 14.39 -13.46 1.68
C ILE A 106 15.88 -13.78 1.52
N ASP A 107 16.19 -14.97 1.02
CA ASP A 107 17.55 -15.34 0.69
C ASP A 107 17.77 -15.10 -0.81
N ILE A 108 18.80 -14.32 -1.13
CA ILE A 108 19.19 -14.00 -2.50
C ILE A 108 20.59 -14.55 -2.77
N GLU A 109 20.94 -14.73 -4.02
CA GLU A 109 22.27 -15.09 -4.46
C GLU A 109 22.87 -13.93 -5.28
N VAL A 110 24.01 -13.44 -4.84
CA VAL A 110 24.75 -12.35 -5.49
C VAL A 110 26.18 -12.83 -5.73
N GLU A 111 26.61 -12.86 -6.97
CA GLU A 111 27.96 -13.27 -7.36
C GLU A 111 28.37 -14.68 -6.83
N GLY A 112 27.38 -15.58 -6.70
CA GLY A 112 27.58 -16.94 -6.19
C GLY A 112 27.57 -17.05 -4.66
N GLU A 113 27.39 -15.96 -3.92
CA GLU A 113 27.27 -15.95 -2.48
C GLU A 113 25.81 -15.78 -2.06
N LYS A 114 25.36 -16.60 -1.11
CA LYS A 114 24.04 -16.48 -0.50
C LYS A 114 24.01 -15.36 0.51
N LYS A 115 23.02 -14.48 0.39
CA LYS A 115 22.83 -13.36 1.30
C LYS A 115 21.38 -13.30 1.79
N ARG A 116 21.21 -13.21 3.10
CA ARG A 116 19.88 -13.03 3.70
C ARG A 116 19.56 -11.56 3.86
N ILE A 117 18.41 -11.16 3.32
CA ILE A 117 17.83 -9.83 3.48
C ILE A 117 16.65 -9.94 4.43
N GLY A 118 16.70 -9.20 5.55
CA GLY A 118 15.61 -9.17 6.52
C GLY A 118 14.42 -8.37 6.00
N VAL A 119 13.22 -8.86 6.31
CA VAL A 119 11.96 -8.15 6.11
C VAL A 119 11.48 -7.65 7.48
N THR A 120 11.35 -6.34 7.65
CA THR A 120 10.94 -5.76 8.93
C THR A 120 9.46 -6.02 9.19
N ARG A 121 8.61 -5.74 8.19
CA ARG A 121 7.16 -5.95 8.27
C ARG A 121 6.53 -5.97 6.89
N ILE A 122 5.32 -6.50 6.82
CA ILE A 122 4.38 -6.30 5.71
C ILE A 122 3.12 -5.70 6.30
N HIS A 123 2.58 -4.67 5.65
CA HIS A 123 1.31 -4.08 6.03
C HIS A 123 0.42 -3.88 4.79
N MET A 124 -0.87 -3.85 5.04
CA MET A 124 -1.86 -3.56 4.01
C MET A 124 -2.17 -2.06 4.03
N GLU A 125 -2.33 -1.48 2.85
CA GLU A 125 -2.77 -0.10 2.73
C GLU A 125 -3.64 0.09 1.48
N GLU A 126 -4.40 1.17 1.50
CA GLU A 126 -5.15 1.67 0.35
C GLU A 126 -4.17 2.25 -0.66
N ASP A 127 -4.34 1.95 -1.94
CA ASP A 127 -3.56 2.63 -2.97
C ASP A 127 -3.95 4.12 -3.06
N ALA A 128 -2.99 4.98 -3.35
CA ALA A 128 -3.23 6.40 -3.60
C ALA A 128 -3.83 6.60 -4.99
N GLY A 129 -4.51 7.73 -5.19
CA GLY A 129 -4.94 8.14 -6.52
C GLY A 129 -3.77 8.37 -7.46
N LYS A 130 -4.02 8.37 -8.76
CA LYS A 130 -3.00 8.60 -9.78
C LYS A 130 -2.96 10.09 -10.12
N LEU A 131 -1.83 10.71 -9.88
CA LEU A 131 -1.60 12.12 -10.16
C LEU A 131 -0.83 12.28 -11.47
N ASN A 132 -1.45 12.94 -12.45
CA ASN A 132 -0.83 13.22 -13.73
C ASN A 132 -0.17 14.61 -13.71
N HIS A 133 1.14 14.63 -13.93
CA HIS A 133 1.94 15.84 -13.98
C HIS A 133 2.21 16.24 -15.43
N SER A 134 1.80 17.45 -15.81
CA SER A 134 2.13 18.04 -17.11
C SER A 134 3.17 19.17 -17.02
N GLY A 135 3.59 19.54 -15.82
CA GLY A 135 4.47 20.67 -15.56
C GLY A 135 5.68 20.34 -14.70
N ALA A 136 6.53 21.32 -14.49
CA ALA A 136 7.79 21.18 -13.74
C ALA A 136 7.60 21.11 -12.21
N THR A 137 6.41 21.35 -11.69
CA THR A 137 6.11 21.37 -10.25
C THR A 137 4.82 20.61 -9.92
N ILE A 138 4.71 20.12 -8.67
CA ILE A 138 3.52 19.44 -8.14
C ILE A 138 2.25 20.32 -8.25
N SER A 139 2.40 21.64 -8.14
CA SER A 139 1.29 22.60 -8.27
C SER A 139 0.73 22.73 -9.69
N THR A 140 1.35 22.14 -10.68
CA THR A 140 0.93 22.14 -12.10
C THR A 140 0.42 20.78 -12.56
N SER A 141 -0.14 19.98 -11.67
CA SER A 141 -0.80 18.72 -12.07
C SER A 141 -2.11 19.00 -12.79
N ASP A 142 -2.35 18.30 -13.91
CA ASP A 142 -3.54 18.50 -14.74
C ASP A 142 -4.76 17.73 -14.21
N SER A 143 -4.53 16.57 -13.64
CA SER A 143 -5.62 15.70 -13.16
C SER A 143 -5.17 14.79 -12.03
N SER A 144 -6.13 14.40 -11.21
CA SER A 144 -6.00 13.34 -10.22
C SER A 144 -7.13 12.33 -10.42
N ALA A 145 -6.77 11.05 -10.52
CA ALA A 145 -7.73 9.95 -10.61
C ALA A 145 -7.72 9.14 -9.32
N VAL A 146 -8.91 8.73 -8.86
CA VAL A 146 -9.10 7.88 -7.67
C VAL A 146 -9.09 6.40 -8.03
N ASP A 147 -9.12 6.09 -9.31
CA ASP A 147 -9.14 4.75 -9.90
C ASP A 147 -8.10 4.53 -11.00
#